data_79744876077fe3c705ee6c2f7ef2649e
#
_entry.id   79744876077fe3c705ee6c2f7ef2649e
#
_cell.length_a   1.000
_cell.length_b   1.000
_cell.length_c   1.000
_cell.angle_alpha   90.00
_cell.angle_beta   90.00
_cell.angle_gamma   90.00
#
_symmetry.space_group_name_H-M   'P 1'
#
loop_
_entity.id
_entity.type
_entity.pdbx_description
1 polymer ?
#
loop_
_entity_poly.entity_id
_entity_poly.type
_entity_poly.pdbx_seq_one_letter_code
_entity_poly.pdbx_strand_id
1 'polypeptide(L)'
;MVVSKTTEDRLTTSGVFMFKVTNLLMVDSDPSLISFFENLAKKKKWTLEVARSGEEAMRLLNQQVFEVAIVDLKIPGQTGMQLLEYVKKNDIFTEVIMIANSGGVESAVHAMRSGAYGYFTKPFENIGSVEITIEKAMERYKLMSQVRNLEQRRFDRISYEGMVGRSKRMQEVFSTIDSIAATNSTVLITGESGTGKEMVARAVHNKSTRRNKPFVVINCAAIPETLLESELFGHRRGSFTGAVSDKKGLFEEANEGTVFLDEVGEIPLSIQVKLLRVIQEGEVRAVGDVNSMKVDVRLVAATNKDLMKSVKEGNFREDLYYRLDVITIPMPALRERAEDIPLLTYHFLEKYSSRVGKNLNRISIDALQVLQNHRWIGNVRELENVIERSVVLCSGDTIHIFDLPTLMLGESFYLIEQSDNDLTKYSYREAKARSLISFNRSYIRNLLKQTSGNISMAADRAGLDRSNFKKLIKKYGVDAREIASPSAEWSLHPGGSK
;
A
#
# COMPACT_ATOMS: atom_id res chain seq x y z
N MET A 1 26.31 -33.17 -38.78
CA MET A 1 25.46 -33.93 -37.85
C MET A 1 25.94 -33.60 -36.44
N VAL A 2 25.43 -32.53 -35.87
CA VAL A 2 25.75 -32.10 -34.50
C VAL A 2 24.45 -31.82 -33.82
N VAL A 3 24.18 -32.62 -32.81
CA VAL A 3 22.94 -32.62 -32.01
C VAL A 3 22.96 -31.49 -31.04
N SER A 4 22.01 -30.59 -31.16
CA SER A 4 21.73 -29.52 -30.17
C SER A 4 21.10 -30.16 -28.92
N LYS A 5 21.75 -30.00 -27.78
CA LYS A 5 21.15 -30.28 -26.48
C LYS A 5 20.29 -29.08 -26.06
N THR A 6 19.01 -29.26 -26.10
CA THR A 6 18.01 -28.41 -25.47
C THR A 6 18.15 -28.50 -23.95
N THR A 7 18.30 -27.35 -23.32
CA THR A 7 18.31 -27.19 -21.87
C THR A 7 16.89 -27.14 -21.35
N GLU A 8 16.53 -28.09 -20.48
CA GLU A 8 15.22 -28.19 -19.84
C GLU A 8 14.86 -26.97 -19.01
N ASP A 9 13.73 -26.35 -19.35
CA ASP A 9 13.03 -25.41 -18.51
C ASP A 9 12.46 -26.13 -17.26
N ARG A 10 13.04 -25.87 -16.10
CA ARG A 10 12.45 -26.23 -14.82
C ARG A 10 11.47 -25.15 -14.38
N LEU A 11 10.20 -25.39 -14.64
CA LEU A 11 9.08 -24.69 -14.01
C LEU A 11 9.05 -25.06 -12.52
N THR A 12 9.35 -24.10 -11.65
CA THR A 12 9.00 -24.20 -10.23
C THR A 12 7.63 -23.57 -9.99
N THR A 13 6.85 -24.17 -9.12
CA THR A 13 5.41 -23.95 -8.84
C THR A 13 5.04 -22.62 -8.17
N SER A 14 5.76 -21.56 -8.43
CA SER A 14 5.36 -20.19 -8.08
C SER A 14 5.70 -19.33 -9.28
N GLY A 15 4.69 -18.77 -9.94
CA GLY A 15 4.78 -18.04 -11.20
C GLY A 15 5.63 -16.75 -11.17
N VAL A 16 6.86 -16.87 -10.73
CA VAL A 16 7.90 -15.84 -10.82
C VAL A 16 8.68 -16.15 -12.09
N PHE A 17 8.61 -15.29 -13.10
CA PHE A 17 9.52 -15.34 -14.23
C PHE A 17 10.95 -15.20 -13.71
N MET A 18 11.71 -16.30 -13.69
CA MET A 18 13.14 -16.25 -13.40
C MET A 18 13.85 -15.66 -14.62
N PHE A 19 14.12 -14.36 -14.59
CA PHE A 19 15.02 -13.75 -15.56
C PHE A 19 16.40 -14.41 -15.44
N LYS A 20 16.99 -14.77 -16.60
CA LYS A 20 18.38 -15.24 -16.66
C LYS A 20 19.30 -14.11 -16.17
N VAL A 21 20.04 -14.34 -15.11
CA VAL A 21 21.05 -13.38 -14.63
C VAL A 21 22.30 -13.55 -15.45
N THR A 22 22.74 -12.47 -16.12
CA THR A 22 23.98 -12.41 -16.87
C THR A 22 24.95 -11.45 -16.15
N ASN A 23 26.22 -11.84 -16.03
CA ASN A 23 27.16 -11.04 -15.23
C ASN A 23 27.39 -9.64 -15.84
N LEU A 24 27.64 -9.58 -17.17
CA LEU A 24 28.03 -8.36 -17.84
C LEU A 24 27.16 -8.06 -19.06
N LEU A 25 26.80 -6.79 -19.21
CA LEU A 25 26.34 -6.19 -20.45
C LEU A 25 27.42 -5.22 -20.96
N MET A 26 27.95 -5.45 -22.16
CA MET A 26 28.84 -4.51 -22.83
C MET A 26 28.07 -3.69 -23.85
N VAL A 27 28.14 -2.37 -23.77
CA VAL A 27 27.44 -1.45 -24.68
C VAL A 27 28.47 -0.60 -25.39
N ASP A 28 28.89 -1.06 -26.57
CA ASP A 28 29.87 -0.38 -27.43
C ASP A 28 29.73 -0.88 -28.87
N SER A 29 30.12 -0.06 -29.85
CA SER A 29 30.18 -0.42 -31.26
C SER A 29 31.59 -0.78 -31.75
N ASP A 30 32.64 -0.55 -30.95
CA ASP A 30 34.03 -0.82 -31.29
C ASP A 30 34.36 -2.32 -31.20
N PRO A 31 34.64 -3.02 -32.32
CA PRO A 31 34.96 -4.43 -32.31
C PRO A 31 36.18 -4.80 -31.46
N SER A 32 37.18 -3.90 -31.39
CA SER A 32 38.42 -4.14 -30.65
C SER A 32 38.16 -4.18 -29.15
N LEU A 33 37.30 -3.27 -28.66
CA LEU A 33 36.92 -3.21 -27.27
C LEU A 33 36.00 -4.36 -26.89
N ILE A 34 35.03 -4.71 -27.74
CA ILE A 34 34.18 -5.87 -27.55
C ILE A 34 35.04 -7.13 -27.41
N SER A 35 35.98 -7.36 -28.33
CA SER A 35 36.90 -8.52 -28.26
C SER A 35 37.76 -8.52 -26.99
N PHE A 36 38.17 -7.36 -26.51
CA PHE A 36 38.89 -7.24 -25.23
C PHE A 36 38.05 -7.75 -24.07
N PHE A 37 36.81 -7.28 -23.94
CA PHE A 37 35.89 -7.70 -22.83
C PHE A 37 35.42 -9.14 -23.00
N GLU A 38 35.24 -9.66 -24.21
CA GLU A 38 34.99 -11.08 -24.47
C GLU A 38 36.13 -11.98 -23.97
N ASN A 39 37.39 -11.61 -24.25
CA ASN A 39 38.55 -12.34 -23.77
C ASN A 39 38.67 -12.26 -22.23
N LEU A 40 38.43 -11.10 -21.65
CA LEU A 40 38.43 -10.89 -20.22
C LEU A 40 37.33 -11.74 -19.55
N ALA A 41 36.14 -11.73 -20.09
CA ALA A 41 35.00 -12.51 -19.58
C ALA A 41 35.28 -14.02 -19.65
N LYS A 42 35.87 -14.52 -20.75
CA LYS A 42 36.33 -15.90 -20.90
C LYS A 42 37.38 -16.29 -19.85
N LYS A 43 38.36 -15.44 -19.63
CA LYS A 43 39.41 -15.65 -18.61
C LYS A 43 38.83 -15.75 -17.19
N LYS A 44 37.86 -14.91 -16.88
CA LYS A 44 37.20 -14.82 -15.55
C LYS A 44 35.99 -15.72 -15.40
N LYS A 45 35.57 -16.40 -16.45
CA LYS A 45 34.35 -17.24 -16.51
C LYS A 45 33.05 -16.44 -16.24
N TRP A 46 33.03 -15.17 -16.65
CA TRP A 46 31.84 -14.34 -16.63
C TRP A 46 30.99 -14.58 -17.86
N THR A 47 29.67 -14.44 -17.71
CA THR A 47 28.77 -14.39 -18.87
C THR A 47 28.70 -12.94 -19.36
N LEU A 48 28.85 -12.74 -20.67
CA LEU A 48 28.82 -11.43 -21.31
C LEU A 48 27.80 -11.41 -22.42
N GLU A 49 26.97 -10.38 -22.44
CA GLU A 49 26.17 -10.02 -23.62
C GLU A 49 26.62 -8.65 -24.16
N VAL A 50 26.47 -8.47 -25.47
CA VAL A 50 26.94 -7.27 -26.17
C VAL A 50 25.75 -6.59 -26.83
N ALA A 51 25.58 -5.29 -26.55
CA ALA A 51 24.70 -4.39 -27.28
C ALA A 51 25.50 -3.39 -28.08
N ARG A 52 25.18 -3.21 -29.36
CA ARG A 52 25.92 -2.30 -30.27
C ARG A 52 25.25 -0.94 -30.39
N SER A 53 24.11 -0.74 -29.76
CA SER A 53 23.37 0.53 -29.71
C SER A 53 22.67 0.72 -28.38
N GLY A 54 22.27 1.96 -28.07
CA GLY A 54 21.50 2.27 -26.87
C GLY A 54 20.12 1.62 -26.86
N GLU A 55 19.46 1.50 -28.01
CA GLU A 55 18.16 0.85 -28.15
C GLU A 55 18.26 -0.65 -27.87
N GLU A 56 19.28 -1.32 -28.36
CA GLU A 56 19.55 -2.73 -28.09
C GLU A 56 19.84 -2.96 -26.61
N ALA A 57 20.65 -2.08 -26.00
CA ALA A 57 20.93 -2.13 -24.56
C ALA A 57 19.67 -1.99 -23.72
N MET A 58 18.79 -1.03 -24.04
CA MET A 58 17.51 -0.87 -23.34
C MET A 58 16.62 -2.11 -23.48
N ARG A 59 16.56 -2.70 -24.67
CA ARG A 59 15.79 -3.93 -24.89
C ARG A 59 16.32 -5.08 -24.02
N LEU A 60 17.64 -5.29 -23.99
CA LEU A 60 18.27 -6.33 -23.17
C LEU A 60 18.05 -6.09 -21.68
N LEU A 61 18.22 -4.86 -21.19
CA LEU A 61 17.99 -4.48 -19.79
C LEU A 61 16.54 -4.68 -19.33
N ASN A 62 15.56 -4.65 -20.24
CA ASN A 62 14.17 -4.94 -19.93
C ASN A 62 13.81 -6.44 -19.99
N GLN A 63 14.61 -7.24 -20.70
CA GLN A 63 14.35 -8.67 -20.90
C GLN A 63 15.08 -9.57 -19.90
N GLN A 64 16.23 -9.12 -19.38
CA GLN A 64 17.05 -9.90 -18.47
C GLN A 64 17.82 -9.01 -17.50
N VAL A 65 18.35 -9.62 -16.44
CA VAL A 65 19.06 -8.93 -15.38
C VAL A 65 20.55 -9.03 -15.60
N PHE A 66 21.26 -7.90 -15.48
CA PHE A 66 22.72 -7.82 -15.55
C PHE A 66 23.29 -7.36 -14.21
N GLU A 67 24.38 -7.98 -13.73
CA GLU A 67 25.07 -7.53 -12.52
C GLU A 67 25.76 -6.17 -12.78
N VAL A 68 26.45 -6.05 -13.92
CA VAL A 68 27.19 -4.83 -14.31
C VAL A 68 26.96 -4.53 -15.79
N ALA A 69 26.71 -3.27 -16.13
CA ALA A 69 26.70 -2.75 -17.48
C ALA A 69 27.92 -1.85 -17.71
N ILE A 70 28.71 -2.16 -18.74
CA ILE A 70 29.87 -1.37 -19.16
C ILE A 70 29.45 -0.59 -20.40
N VAL A 71 29.38 0.72 -20.31
CA VAL A 71 28.73 1.58 -21.30
C VAL A 71 29.68 2.63 -21.83
N ASP A 72 29.88 2.65 -23.14
CA ASP A 72 30.61 3.78 -23.80
C ASP A 72 29.73 5.05 -23.76
N LEU A 73 30.38 6.18 -23.53
CA LEU A 73 29.71 7.50 -23.61
C LEU A 73 29.15 7.78 -25.01
N LYS A 74 29.80 7.31 -26.06
CA LYS A 74 29.43 7.53 -27.46
C LYS A 74 28.93 6.24 -28.09
N ILE A 75 27.66 5.91 -27.90
CA ILE A 75 27.02 4.78 -28.56
C ILE A 75 26.06 5.24 -29.67
N PRO A 76 25.88 4.45 -30.73
CA PRO A 76 24.93 4.79 -31.79
C PRO A 76 23.48 4.95 -31.27
N GLY A 77 22.78 5.95 -31.77
CA GLY A 77 21.36 6.20 -31.48
C GLY A 77 21.10 7.01 -30.19
N GLN A 78 21.91 6.79 -29.15
CA GLN A 78 21.78 7.49 -27.86
C GLN A 78 23.15 7.67 -27.21
N THR A 79 23.25 8.62 -26.26
CA THR A 79 24.46 8.76 -25.47
C THR A 79 24.47 7.77 -24.31
N GLY A 80 25.67 7.32 -23.90
CA GLY A 80 25.79 6.46 -22.71
C GLY A 80 25.23 7.12 -21.43
N MET A 81 25.28 8.46 -21.35
CA MET A 81 24.65 9.19 -20.25
C MET A 81 23.13 9.03 -20.22
N GLN A 82 22.48 9.08 -21.39
CA GLN A 82 21.04 8.85 -21.48
C GLN A 82 20.66 7.41 -21.07
N LEU A 83 21.51 6.43 -21.40
CA LEU A 83 21.33 5.06 -20.94
C LEU A 83 21.50 4.93 -19.42
N LEU A 84 22.49 5.60 -18.83
CA LEU A 84 22.67 5.66 -17.36
C LEU A 84 21.44 6.28 -16.69
N GLU A 85 20.94 7.41 -17.19
CA GLU A 85 19.73 8.05 -16.69
C GLU A 85 18.51 7.13 -16.83
N TYR A 86 18.39 6.41 -17.95
CA TYR A 86 17.33 5.42 -18.15
C TYR A 86 17.38 4.31 -17.10
N VAL A 87 18.55 3.73 -16.83
CA VAL A 87 18.76 2.71 -15.80
C VAL A 87 18.33 3.22 -14.42
N LYS A 88 18.72 4.45 -14.07
CA LYS A 88 18.38 5.05 -12.76
C LYS A 88 16.92 5.43 -12.66
N LYS A 89 16.33 6.02 -13.70
CA LYS A 89 14.91 6.45 -13.70
C LYS A 89 13.94 5.28 -13.64
N ASN A 90 14.29 4.14 -14.25
CA ASN A 90 13.44 2.94 -14.25
C ASN A 90 13.78 1.95 -13.12
N ASP A 91 14.62 2.35 -12.16
CA ASP A 91 15.08 1.50 -11.03
C ASP A 91 15.60 0.13 -11.48
N ILE A 92 16.29 0.09 -12.64
CA ILE A 92 16.89 -1.14 -13.15
C ILE A 92 18.09 -1.45 -12.27
N PHE A 93 18.03 -2.59 -11.60
CA PHE A 93 19.03 -3.02 -10.64
C PHE A 93 20.26 -3.57 -11.38
N THR A 94 21.17 -2.67 -11.75
CA THR A 94 22.42 -2.93 -12.49
C THR A 94 23.45 -1.87 -12.11
N GLU A 95 24.68 -2.27 -11.81
CA GLU A 95 25.77 -1.31 -11.61
C GLU A 95 26.33 -0.87 -12.98
N VAL A 96 26.44 0.44 -13.20
CA VAL A 96 26.86 0.98 -14.49
C VAL A 96 28.29 1.53 -14.39
N ILE A 97 29.19 1.04 -15.25
CA ILE A 97 30.58 1.54 -15.43
C ILE A 97 30.62 2.25 -16.76
N MET A 98 31.01 3.52 -16.75
CA MET A 98 31.15 4.32 -17.98
C MET A 98 32.54 4.24 -18.57
N ILE A 99 32.62 4.21 -19.90
CA ILE A 99 33.89 4.28 -20.64
C ILE A 99 33.84 5.45 -21.62
N ALA A 100 34.96 6.11 -21.82
CA ALA A 100 35.11 7.20 -22.80
C ALA A 100 36.46 7.21 -23.54
N ASN A 101 36.46 7.62 -24.81
CA ASN A 101 37.69 7.75 -25.60
C ASN A 101 38.55 8.95 -25.17
N SER A 102 37.92 10.03 -24.74
CA SER A 102 38.54 11.22 -24.16
C SER A 102 37.52 11.89 -23.28
N GLY A 103 37.78 11.92 -22.00
CA GLY A 103 36.89 12.57 -21.05
C GLY A 103 37.70 13.37 -20.07
N GLY A 104 37.46 14.68 -20.02
CA GLY A 104 38.00 15.52 -18.96
C GLY A 104 37.39 15.12 -17.60
N VAL A 105 38.00 15.62 -16.54
CA VAL A 105 37.52 15.43 -15.16
C VAL A 105 36.03 15.76 -15.01
N GLU A 106 35.53 16.73 -15.79
CA GLU A 106 34.10 17.13 -15.76
C GLU A 106 33.15 16.02 -16.21
N SER A 107 33.48 15.27 -17.27
CA SER A 107 32.65 14.15 -17.75
C SER A 107 32.61 13.00 -16.74
N ALA A 108 33.75 12.72 -16.11
CA ALA A 108 33.84 11.70 -15.07
C ALA A 108 33.01 12.11 -13.84
N VAL A 109 33.15 13.36 -13.39
CA VAL A 109 32.37 13.90 -12.25
C VAL A 109 30.86 13.88 -12.56
N HIS A 110 30.48 14.23 -13.79
CA HIS A 110 29.07 14.20 -14.18
C HIS A 110 28.51 12.77 -14.17
N ALA A 111 29.22 11.80 -14.75
CA ALA A 111 28.81 10.40 -14.72
C ALA A 111 28.68 9.85 -13.30
N MET A 112 29.64 10.14 -12.43
CA MET A 112 29.59 9.71 -11.03
C MET A 112 28.45 10.35 -10.26
N ARG A 113 28.15 11.64 -10.47
CA ARG A 113 26.98 12.32 -9.87
C ARG A 113 25.67 11.76 -10.37
N SER A 114 25.60 11.32 -11.62
CA SER A 114 24.43 10.66 -12.21
C SER A 114 24.26 9.20 -11.77
N GLY A 115 25.15 8.69 -10.90
CA GLY A 115 25.03 7.39 -10.28
C GLY A 115 25.79 6.26 -11.01
N ALA A 116 26.78 6.56 -11.84
CA ALA A 116 27.72 5.55 -12.33
C ALA A 116 28.53 4.97 -11.17
N TYR A 117 28.80 3.67 -11.21
CA TYR A 117 29.70 3.01 -10.24
C TYR A 117 31.16 3.33 -10.47
N GLY A 118 31.56 3.46 -11.74
CA GLY A 118 32.92 3.74 -12.13
C GLY A 118 32.99 4.44 -13.47
N TYR A 119 34.17 4.98 -13.78
CA TYR A 119 34.46 5.66 -15.05
C TYR A 119 35.89 5.36 -15.51
N PHE A 120 36.05 4.98 -16.77
CA PHE A 120 37.36 4.72 -17.39
C PHE A 120 37.55 5.50 -18.66
N THR A 121 38.81 5.87 -18.93
CA THR A 121 39.23 6.47 -20.19
C THR A 121 40.00 5.45 -21.04
N LYS A 122 39.79 5.47 -22.35
CA LYS A 122 40.55 4.69 -23.34
C LYS A 122 41.77 5.49 -23.78
N PRO A 123 42.95 4.84 -24.03
CA PRO A 123 43.25 3.44 -23.73
C PRO A 123 43.42 3.20 -22.24
N PHE A 124 43.12 1.96 -21.79
CA PHE A 124 43.24 1.62 -20.38
C PHE A 124 44.71 1.56 -19.95
N GLU A 125 45.09 2.48 -19.05
CA GLU A 125 46.47 2.51 -18.52
C GLU A 125 46.84 1.27 -17.71
N ASN A 126 45.82 0.72 -16.99
CA ASN A 126 46.00 -0.47 -16.17
C ASN A 126 44.79 -1.40 -16.31
N ILE A 127 44.96 -2.53 -16.98
CA ILE A 127 43.94 -3.55 -17.18
C ILE A 127 43.51 -4.16 -15.83
N GLY A 128 44.41 -4.30 -14.86
CA GLY A 128 44.10 -4.81 -13.54
C GLY A 128 43.14 -3.91 -12.77
N SER A 129 43.18 -2.59 -12.98
CA SER A 129 42.24 -1.67 -12.33
C SER A 129 40.81 -1.84 -12.90
N VAL A 130 40.67 -2.13 -14.20
CA VAL A 130 39.39 -2.41 -14.84
C VAL A 130 38.79 -3.72 -14.29
N GLU A 131 39.62 -4.78 -14.22
CA GLU A 131 39.20 -6.08 -13.64
C GLU A 131 38.71 -5.92 -12.21
N ILE A 132 39.50 -5.26 -11.35
CA ILE A 132 39.15 -5.04 -9.93
C ILE A 132 37.84 -4.21 -9.78
N THR A 133 37.67 -3.19 -10.62
CA THR A 133 36.47 -2.36 -10.54
C THR A 133 35.22 -3.12 -10.94
N ILE A 134 35.30 -3.96 -11.99
CA ILE A 134 34.17 -4.83 -12.37
C ILE A 134 33.87 -5.83 -11.28
N GLU A 135 34.88 -6.49 -10.68
CA GLU A 135 34.69 -7.43 -9.58
C GLU A 135 34.02 -6.78 -8.36
N LYS A 136 34.47 -5.58 -7.98
CA LYS A 136 33.86 -4.80 -6.89
C LYS A 136 32.44 -4.34 -7.22
N ALA A 137 32.16 -3.98 -8.48
CA ALA A 137 30.79 -3.65 -8.90
C ALA A 137 29.86 -4.88 -8.80
N MET A 138 30.33 -6.06 -9.23
CA MET A 138 29.59 -7.33 -9.06
C MET A 138 29.38 -7.68 -7.59
N GLU A 139 30.40 -7.51 -6.75
CA GLU A 139 30.29 -7.75 -5.31
C GLU A 139 29.26 -6.82 -4.68
N ARG A 140 29.31 -5.53 -5.01
CA ARG A 140 28.31 -4.55 -4.56
C ARG A 140 26.90 -4.93 -5.01
N TYR A 141 26.73 -5.30 -6.29
CA TYR A 141 25.46 -5.80 -6.80
C TYR A 141 24.95 -7.00 -5.98
N LYS A 142 25.81 -8.00 -5.71
CA LYS A 142 25.44 -9.18 -4.92
C LYS A 142 25.04 -8.83 -3.51
N LEU A 143 25.80 -7.97 -2.83
CA LEU A 143 25.47 -7.52 -1.47
C LEU A 143 24.13 -6.77 -1.44
N MET A 144 23.93 -5.83 -2.35
CA MET A 144 22.69 -5.08 -2.45
C MET A 144 21.50 -5.97 -2.84
N SER A 145 21.71 -6.97 -3.71
CA SER A 145 20.72 -7.98 -4.05
C SER A 145 20.34 -8.84 -2.84
N GLN A 146 21.32 -9.21 -2.01
CA GLN A 146 21.04 -9.93 -0.75
C GLN A 146 20.24 -9.07 0.22
N VAL A 147 20.59 -7.80 0.39
CA VAL A 147 19.81 -6.86 1.22
C VAL A 147 18.37 -6.76 0.71
N ARG A 148 18.18 -6.51 -0.59
CA ARG A 148 16.86 -6.43 -1.23
C ARG A 148 16.05 -7.73 -1.05
N ASN A 149 16.70 -8.89 -1.21
CA ASN A 149 16.08 -10.20 -0.99
C ASN A 149 15.73 -10.44 0.49
N LEU A 150 16.56 -9.97 1.43
CA LEU A 150 16.27 -10.06 2.86
C LEU A 150 15.11 -9.15 3.24
N GLU A 151 15.05 -7.94 2.69
CA GLU A 151 13.93 -7.01 2.86
C GLU A 151 12.65 -7.59 2.26
N GLN A 152 12.71 -8.15 1.04
CA GLN A 152 11.59 -8.83 0.40
C GLN A 152 11.11 -10.04 1.23
N ARG A 153 12.02 -10.90 1.68
CA ARG A 153 11.68 -12.03 2.55
C ARG A 153 11.13 -11.59 3.90
N ARG A 154 11.59 -10.46 4.42
CA ARG A 154 11.04 -9.85 5.63
C ARG A 154 9.63 -9.34 5.38
N PHE A 155 9.40 -8.73 4.22
CA PHE A 155 8.08 -8.28 3.77
C PHE A 155 7.14 -9.48 3.51
N ASP A 156 7.61 -10.52 2.81
CA ASP A 156 6.83 -11.73 2.52
C ASP A 156 6.43 -12.50 3.80
N ARG A 157 7.26 -12.44 4.84
CA ARG A 157 6.95 -13.02 6.17
C ARG A 157 5.88 -12.22 6.93
N ILE A 158 5.67 -10.97 6.56
CA ILE A 158 4.77 -10.02 7.22
C ILE A 158 3.51 -9.82 6.38
N SER A 159 3.57 -10.14 5.09
CA SER A 159 2.47 -10.05 4.13
C SER A 159 1.86 -11.45 3.89
N TYR A 160 0.57 -11.53 4.10
CA TYR A 160 -0.22 -12.75 3.84
C TYR A 160 -1.27 -12.44 2.76
N GLU A 161 -1.08 -13.00 1.55
CA GLU A 161 -1.95 -12.73 0.39
C GLU A 161 -2.18 -11.20 0.15
N GLY A 162 -1.12 -10.41 0.31
CA GLY A 162 -1.19 -8.96 0.19
C GLY A 162 -1.68 -8.21 1.45
N MET A 163 -2.12 -8.92 2.48
CA MET A 163 -2.46 -8.32 3.78
C MET A 163 -1.21 -8.17 4.64
N VAL A 164 -1.01 -6.98 5.19
CA VAL A 164 0.12 -6.65 6.06
C VAL A 164 -0.33 -6.64 7.52
N GLY A 165 0.32 -7.47 8.37
CA GLY A 165 0.03 -7.52 9.79
C GLY A 165 0.86 -8.57 10.52
N ARG A 166 1.34 -8.22 11.72
CA ARG A 166 2.10 -9.11 12.62
C ARG A 166 1.43 -9.31 13.98
N SER A 167 0.39 -8.55 14.26
CA SER A 167 -0.34 -8.63 15.50
C SER A 167 -0.93 -10.02 15.73
N LYS A 168 -1.06 -10.43 16.98
CA LYS A 168 -1.63 -11.73 17.34
C LYS A 168 -3.02 -11.92 16.74
N ARG A 169 -3.86 -10.87 16.76
CA ARG A 169 -5.19 -10.89 16.17
C ARG A 169 -5.17 -11.14 14.65
N MET A 170 -4.24 -10.53 13.92
CA MET A 170 -4.08 -10.80 12.49
C MET A 170 -3.54 -12.21 12.21
N GLN A 171 -2.65 -12.72 13.04
CA GLN A 171 -2.16 -14.10 12.92
C GLN A 171 -3.29 -15.12 13.14
N GLU A 172 -4.22 -14.86 14.05
CA GLU A 172 -5.43 -15.67 14.25
C GLU A 172 -6.32 -15.64 13.00
N VAL A 173 -6.51 -14.46 12.37
CA VAL A 173 -7.22 -14.34 11.08
C VAL A 173 -6.53 -15.18 9.99
N PHE A 174 -5.21 -15.07 9.83
CA PHE A 174 -4.46 -15.82 8.82
C PHE A 174 -4.54 -17.34 9.05
N SER A 175 -4.40 -17.79 10.29
CA SER A 175 -4.56 -19.20 10.66
C SER A 175 -5.96 -19.73 10.35
N THR A 176 -6.99 -18.91 10.61
CA THR A 176 -8.37 -19.27 10.27
C THR A 176 -8.54 -19.40 8.77
N ILE A 177 -8.01 -18.46 7.96
CA ILE A 177 -8.06 -18.55 6.49
C ILE A 177 -7.40 -19.85 6.00
N ASP A 178 -6.20 -20.18 6.52
CA ASP A 178 -5.50 -21.40 6.14
C ASP A 178 -6.32 -22.67 6.43
N SER A 179 -7.00 -22.68 7.58
CA SER A 179 -7.80 -23.84 8.02
C SER A 179 -9.06 -24.06 7.16
N ILE A 180 -9.66 -22.98 6.64
CA ILE A 180 -10.95 -23.06 5.94
C ILE A 180 -10.82 -22.98 4.41
N ALA A 181 -9.65 -22.58 3.90
CA ALA A 181 -9.47 -22.34 2.47
C ALA A 181 -9.83 -23.55 1.59
N ALA A 182 -9.47 -24.75 2.01
CA ALA A 182 -9.74 -25.99 1.27
C ALA A 182 -11.22 -26.45 1.35
N THR A 183 -12.03 -25.87 2.24
CA THR A 183 -13.45 -26.24 2.39
C THR A 183 -14.35 -25.43 1.48
N ASN A 184 -15.58 -25.93 1.22
CA ASN A 184 -16.62 -25.19 0.50
C ASN A 184 -17.59 -24.46 1.46
N SER A 185 -17.27 -24.41 2.75
CA SER A 185 -18.13 -23.77 3.75
C SER A 185 -18.30 -22.27 3.48
N THR A 186 -19.49 -21.76 3.79
CA THR A 186 -19.78 -20.32 3.79
C THR A 186 -18.92 -19.62 4.82
N VAL A 187 -18.37 -18.48 4.46
CA VAL A 187 -17.54 -17.65 5.34
C VAL A 187 -18.19 -16.29 5.52
N LEU A 188 -18.39 -15.88 6.77
CA LEU A 188 -18.86 -14.55 7.14
C LEU A 188 -17.69 -13.74 7.70
N ILE A 189 -17.36 -12.62 7.08
CA ILE A 189 -16.29 -11.71 7.52
C ILE A 189 -16.95 -10.51 8.19
N THR A 190 -16.75 -10.34 9.49
CA THR A 190 -17.32 -9.24 10.25
C THR A 190 -16.24 -8.20 10.62
N GLY A 191 -16.62 -6.94 10.74
CA GLY A 191 -15.70 -5.88 11.17
C GLY A 191 -16.00 -4.54 10.56
N GLU A 192 -15.42 -3.50 11.14
CA GLU A 192 -15.64 -2.12 10.73
C GLU A 192 -15.25 -1.86 9.27
N SER A 193 -15.80 -0.77 8.71
CA SER A 193 -15.41 -0.35 7.36
C SER A 193 -13.91 -0.02 7.30
N GLY A 194 -13.25 -0.39 6.20
CA GLY A 194 -11.83 -0.12 5.99
C GLY A 194 -10.85 -1.03 6.73
N THR A 195 -11.30 -2.12 7.38
CA THR A 195 -10.43 -3.11 8.07
C THR A 195 -9.72 -4.08 7.12
N GLY A 196 -10.18 -4.20 5.85
CA GLY A 196 -9.60 -5.08 4.84
C GLY A 196 -10.41 -6.36 4.60
N LYS A 197 -11.72 -6.38 4.83
CA LYS A 197 -12.61 -7.55 4.64
C LYS A 197 -12.52 -8.15 3.23
N GLU A 198 -12.44 -7.32 2.18
CA GLU A 198 -12.28 -7.79 0.81
C GLU A 198 -10.97 -8.55 0.59
N MET A 199 -9.86 -8.10 1.20
CA MET A 199 -8.57 -8.79 1.10
C MET A 199 -8.62 -10.19 1.72
N VAL A 200 -9.35 -10.33 2.84
CA VAL A 200 -9.61 -11.64 3.46
C VAL A 200 -10.41 -12.55 2.51
N ALA A 201 -11.46 -12.02 1.88
CA ALA A 201 -12.25 -12.79 0.91
C ALA A 201 -11.40 -13.27 -0.28
N ARG A 202 -10.53 -12.40 -0.81
CA ARG A 202 -9.58 -12.76 -1.88
C ARG A 202 -8.58 -13.81 -1.40
N ALA A 203 -8.06 -13.70 -0.19
CA ALA A 203 -7.15 -14.68 0.39
C ALA A 203 -7.81 -16.08 0.56
N VAL A 204 -9.05 -16.10 1.03
CA VAL A 204 -9.85 -17.34 1.12
C VAL A 204 -10.03 -18.01 -0.26
N HIS A 205 -10.30 -17.21 -1.30
CA HIS A 205 -10.42 -17.70 -2.67
C HIS A 205 -9.08 -18.21 -3.22
N ASN A 206 -8.02 -17.40 -3.14
CA ASN A 206 -6.70 -17.70 -3.68
C ASN A 206 -6.09 -18.99 -3.11
N LYS A 207 -6.35 -19.25 -1.83
CA LYS A 207 -5.89 -20.47 -1.14
C LYS A 207 -6.84 -21.67 -1.29
N SER A 208 -7.98 -21.48 -1.94
CA SER A 208 -8.96 -22.55 -2.14
C SER A 208 -8.66 -23.45 -3.34
N THR A 209 -9.40 -24.55 -3.44
CA THR A 209 -9.41 -25.41 -4.62
C THR A 209 -9.95 -24.71 -5.87
N ARG A 210 -10.67 -23.57 -5.67
CA ARG A 210 -11.28 -22.75 -6.73
C ARG A 210 -10.42 -21.56 -7.16
N ARG A 211 -9.14 -21.48 -6.75
CA ARG A 211 -8.24 -20.34 -7.01
C ARG A 211 -8.09 -19.93 -8.48
N ASN A 212 -8.30 -20.86 -9.40
CA ASN A 212 -8.22 -20.64 -10.86
C ASN A 212 -9.61 -20.46 -11.50
N LYS A 213 -10.67 -20.35 -10.69
CA LYS A 213 -12.05 -20.15 -11.11
C LYS A 213 -12.47 -18.69 -10.89
N PRO A 214 -13.62 -18.25 -11.41
CA PRO A 214 -14.08 -16.86 -11.23
C PRO A 214 -14.18 -16.45 -9.75
N PHE A 215 -13.76 -15.22 -9.45
CA PHE A 215 -14.00 -14.54 -8.18
C PHE A 215 -14.84 -13.29 -8.45
N VAL A 216 -16.14 -13.36 -8.17
CA VAL A 216 -17.10 -12.30 -8.47
C VAL A 216 -17.38 -11.51 -7.20
N VAL A 217 -17.11 -10.20 -7.24
CA VAL A 217 -17.30 -9.26 -6.12
C VAL A 217 -18.59 -8.49 -6.34
N ILE A 218 -19.43 -8.46 -5.32
CA ILE A 218 -20.71 -7.75 -5.34
C ILE A 218 -20.79 -6.87 -4.10
N ASN A 219 -20.78 -5.56 -4.28
CA ASN A 219 -21.03 -4.61 -3.18
C ASN A 219 -22.52 -4.30 -3.13
N CYS A 220 -23.20 -4.88 -2.13
CA CYS A 220 -24.66 -4.77 -1.99
C CYS A 220 -25.13 -3.36 -1.63
N ALA A 221 -24.27 -2.54 -1.02
CA ALA A 221 -24.59 -1.15 -0.69
C ALA A 221 -24.41 -0.18 -1.88
N ALA A 222 -23.61 -0.56 -2.88
CA ALA A 222 -23.31 0.30 -4.00
C ALA A 222 -24.36 0.23 -5.14
N ILE A 223 -25.16 -0.84 -5.15
CA ILE A 223 -26.17 -1.09 -6.22
C ILE A 223 -27.54 -0.65 -5.70
N PRO A 224 -28.29 0.17 -6.44
CA PRO A 224 -29.68 0.52 -6.09
C PRO A 224 -30.54 -0.74 -5.91
N GLU A 225 -31.42 -0.74 -4.90
CA GLU A 225 -32.28 -1.89 -4.56
C GLU A 225 -33.05 -2.44 -5.76
N THR A 226 -33.56 -1.55 -6.63
CA THR A 226 -34.32 -1.90 -7.84
C THR A 226 -33.50 -2.66 -8.88
N LEU A 227 -32.16 -2.51 -8.86
CA LEU A 227 -31.24 -3.17 -9.79
C LEU A 227 -30.53 -4.37 -9.16
N LEU A 228 -30.40 -4.39 -7.84
CA LEU A 228 -29.63 -5.41 -7.14
C LEU A 228 -30.12 -6.83 -7.43
N GLU A 229 -31.42 -7.01 -7.51
CA GLU A 229 -32.05 -8.30 -7.84
C GLU A 229 -31.66 -8.77 -9.26
N SER A 230 -31.74 -7.86 -10.23
CA SER A 230 -31.38 -8.12 -11.63
C SER A 230 -29.87 -8.36 -11.82
N GLU A 231 -29.02 -7.66 -11.08
CA GLU A 231 -27.57 -7.90 -11.10
C GLU A 231 -27.22 -9.28 -10.50
N LEU A 232 -27.78 -9.61 -9.33
CA LEU A 232 -27.49 -10.87 -8.67
C LEU A 232 -27.96 -12.09 -9.44
N PHE A 233 -29.23 -12.10 -9.87
CA PHE A 233 -29.91 -13.30 -10.39
C PHE A 233 -30.14 -13.27 -11.92
N GLY A 234 -29.90 -12.11 -12.58
CA GLY A 234 -30.21 -11.92 -13.98
C GLY A 234 -31.68 -11.61 -14.23
N HIS A 235 -32.02 -11.28 -15.48
CA HIS A 235 -33.38 -11.03 -15.90
C HIS A 235 -33.65 -11.46 -17.35
N ARG A 236 -34.92 -11.74 -17.64
CA ARG A 236 -35.42 -11.98 -18.98
C ARG A 236 -35.94 -10.68 -19.60
N ARG A 237 -35.84 -10.58 -20.90
CA ARG A 237 -36.41 -9.48 -21.68
C ARG A 237 -37.89 -9.25 -21.33
N GLY A 238 -38.28 -8.00 -21.05
CA GLY A 238 -39.64 -7.63 -20.72
C GLY A 238 -40.05 -7.88 -19.26
N SER A 239 -39.18 -8.31 -18.36
CA SER A 239 -39.48 -8.59 -16.96
C SER A 239 -39.78 -7.33 -16.14
N PHE A 240 -39.26 -6.18 -16.55
CA PHE A 240 -39.54 -4.87 -15.97
C PHE A 240 -39.32 -3.77 -17.00
N THR A 241 -39.77 -2.53 -16.68
CA THR A 241 -39.59 -1.36 -17.58
C THR A 241 -38.09 -1.06 -17.71
N GLY A 242 -37.55 -1.29 -18.94
CA GLY A 242 -36.13 -1.15 -19.25
C GLY A 242 -35.38 -2.47 -19.50
N ALA A 243 -36.03 -3.63 -19.32
CA ALA A 243 -35.44 -4.94 -19.66
C ALA A 243 -35.53 -5.19 -21.17
N VAL A 244 -34.60 -4.57 -21.94
CA VAL A 244 -34.56 -4.63 -23.42
C VAL A 244 -34.03 -5.97 -23.93
N SER A 245 -33.15 -6.64 -23.18
CA SER A 245 -32.50 -7.93 -23.51
C SER A 245 -32.43 -8.85 -22.28
N ASP A 246 -32.16 -10.14 -22.52
CA ASP A 246 -31.82 -11.03 -21.42
C ASP A 246 -30.45 -10.66 -20.84
N LYS A 247 -30.30 -10.75 -19.51
CA LYS A 247 -29.04 -10.52 -18.82
C LYS A 247 -28.76 -11.68 -17.86
N LYS A 248 -27.54 -12.22 -17.93
CA LYS A 248 -27.05 -13.20 -16.95
C LYS A 248 -26.80 -12.53 -15.61
N GLY A 249 -27.08 -13.27 -14.53
CA GLY A 249 -26.81 -12.81 -13.18
C GLY A 249 -25.38 -13.13 -12.72
N LEU A 250 -24.90 -12.38 -11.73
CA LEU A 250 -23.55 -12.55 -11.18
C LEU A 250 -23.34 -13.92 -10.52
N PHE A 251 -24.39 -14.57 -10.00
CA PHE A 251 -24.32 -15.95 -9.53
C PHE A 251 -24.09 -16.96 -10.67
N GLU A 252 -24.66 -16.72 -11.87
CA GLU A 252 -24.40 -17.55 -13.04
C GLU A 252 -22.96 -17.36 -13.55
N GLU A 253 -22.48 -16.12 -13.57
CA GLU A 253 -21.09 -15.79 -13.96
C GLU A 253 -20.05 -16.39 -13.01
N ALA A 254 -20.40 -16.53 -11.73
CA ALA A 254 -19.54 -17.11 -10.69
C ALA A 254 -19.59 -18.63 -10.62
N ASN A 255 -20.30 -19.29 -11.54
CA ASN A 255 -20.46 -20.75 -11.49
C ASN A 255 -19.10 -21.48 -11.41
N GLU A 256 -19.00 -22.51 -10.57
CA GLU A 256 -17.78 -23.24 -10.17
C GLU A 256 -16.74 -22.37 -9.41
N GLY A 257 -16.99 -21.07 -9.22
CA GLY A 257 -16.11 -20.10 -8.60
C GLY A 257 -16.50 -19.73 -7.17
N THR A 258 -16.22 -18.46 -6.84
CA THR A 258 -16.53 -17.87 -5.53
C THR A 258 -17.27 -16.56 -5.71
N VAL A 259 -18.37 -16.39 -5.00
CA VAL A 259 -19.09 -15.10 -4.88
C VAL A 259 -18.68 -14.44 -3.57
N PHE A 260 -18.27 -13.20 -3.64
CA PHE A 260 -18.04 -12.34 -2.48
C PHE A 260 -19.13 -11.28 -2.40
N LEU A 261 -19.99 -11.36 -1.37
CA LEU A 261 -21.00 -10.36 -1.06
C LEU A 261 -20.46 -9.39 -0.02
N ASP A 262 -20.09 -8.18 -0.44
CA ASP A 262 -19.71 -7.12 0.50
C ASP A 262 -20.93 -6.37 0.98
N GLU A 263 -20.92 -6.00 2.26
CA GLU A 263 -22.01 -5.32 2.98
C GLU A 263 -23.36 -6.08 2.86
N VAL A 264 -23.33 -7.40 3.13
CA VAL A 264 -24.51 -8.29 3.05
C VAL A 264 -25.66 -7.83 3.96
N GLY A 265 -25.36 -7.10 5.03
CA GLY A 265 -26.38 -6.53 5.93
C GLY A 265 -27.20 -5.37 5.33
N GLU A 266 -26.89 -4.95 4.09
CA GLU A 266 -27.65 -3.92 3.35
C GLU A 266 -28.68 -4.54 2.38
N ILE A 267 -28.70 -5.86 2.23
CA ILE A 267 -29.60 -6.55 1.28
C ILE A 267 -31.06 -6.44 1.75
N PRO A 268 -32.01 -6.00 0.91
CA PRO A 268 -33.43 -5.97 1.22
C PRO A 268 -34.03 -7.35 1.51
N LEU A 269 -35.04 -7.43 2.36
CA LEU A 269 -35.72 -8.68 2.76
C LEU A 269 -36.21 -9.51 1.57
N SER A 270 -36.70 -8.86 0.50
CA SER A 270 -37.17 -9.50 -0.72
C SER A 270 -36.05 -10.32 -1.41
N ILE A 271 -34.83 -9.77 -1.42
CA ILE A 271 -33.65 -10.39 -2.02
C ILE A 271 -33.06 -11.46 -1.11
N GLN A 272 -33.13 -11.26 0.23
CA GLN A 272 -32.68 -12.25 1.20
C GLN A 272 -33.36 -13.62 1.02
N VAL A 273 -34.66 -13.65 0.66
CA VAL A 273 -35.39 -14.89 0.35
C VAL A 273 -34.79 -15.64 -0.84
N LYS A 274 -34.42 -14.90 -1.89
CA LYS A 274 -33.82 -15.51 -3.11
C LYS A 274 -32.38 -15.97 -2.84
N LEU A 275 -31.61 -15.17 -2.09
CA LEU A 275 -30.27 -15.52 -1.67
C LEU A 275 -30.24 -16.80 -0.84
N LEU A 276 -31.20 -16.98 0.07
CA LEU A 276 -31.34 -18.20 0.86
C LEU A 276 -31.51 -19.44 -0.03
N ARG A 277 -32.30 -19.37 -1.09
CA ARG A 277 -32.45 -20.48 -2.05
C ARG A 277 -31.13 -20.82 -2.76
N VAL A 278 -30.39 -19.81 -3.18
CA VAL A 278 -29.07 -20.05 -3.81
C VAL A 278 -28.14 -20.79 -2.85
N ILE A 279 -28.12 -20.39 -1.57
CA ILE A 279 -27.24 -20.99 -0.55
C ILE A 279 -27.67 -22.43 -0.20
N GLN A 280 -28.98 -22.69 -0.15
CA GLN A 280 -29.52 -23.98 0.30
C GLN A 280 -29.64 -25.00 -0.82
N GLU A 281 -30.16 -24.57 -1.97
CA GLU A 281 -30.55 -25.45 -3.08
C GLU A 281 -29.53 -25.39 -4.24
N GLY A 282 -28.65 -24.39 -4.25
CA GLY A 282 -27.75 -24.14 -5.40
C GLY A 282 -28.52 -23.72 -6.64
N GLU A 283 -29.70 -23.08 -6.49
CA GLU A 283 -30.56 -22.71 -7.61
C GLU A 283 -30.72 -21.22 -7.73
N VAL A 284 -30.56 -20.72 -8.95
CA VAL A 284 -30.77 -19.31 -9.32
C VAL A 284 -31.96 -19.22 -10.26
N ARG A 285 -32.82 -18.24 -10.01
CA ARG A 285 -33.96 -17.94 -10.88
C ARG A 285 -33.91 -16.48 -11.31
N ALA A 286 -33.79 -16.25 -12.60
CA ALA A 286 -33.78 -14.91 -13.18
C ALA A 286 -35.14 -14.19 -12.99
N VAL A 287 -35.11 -12.87 -12.92
CA VAL A 287 -36.33 -12.05 -12.82
C VAL A 287 -37.14 -12.24 -14.09
N GLY A 288 -38.43 -12.60 -13.93
CA GLY A 288 -39.34 -12.89 -15.05
C GLY A 288 -39.22 -14.30 -15.64
N ASP A 289 -38.32 -15.15 -15.12
CA ASP A 289 -38.22 -16.56 -15.58
C ASP A 289 -39.03 -17.49 -14.68
N VAL A 290 -39.52 -18.60 -15.27
CA VAL A 290 -40.22 -19.68 -14.53
C VAL A 290 -39.24 -20.79 -14.14
N ASN A 291 -38.15 -20.95 -14.90
CA ASN A 291 -37.18 -22.00 -14.70
C ASN A 291 -36.07 -21.55 -13.74
N SER A 292 -35.64 -22.49 -12.86
CA SER A 292 -34.41 -22.33 -12.08
C SER A 292 -33.23 -23.00 -12.77
N MET A 293 -32.05 -22.47 -12.54
CA MET A 293 -30.78 -23.00 -13.02
C MET A 293 -29.90 -23.37 -11.83
N LYS A 294 -29.25 -24.52 -11.91
CA LYS A 294 -28.29 -24.94 -10.86
C LYS A 294 -26.96 -24.21 -11.04
N VAL A 295 -26.42 -23.75 -9.92
CA VAL A 295 -25.10 -23.13 -9.83
C VAL A 295 -24.31 -23.77 -8.67
N ASP A 296 -23.02 -23.95 -8.88
CA ASP A 296 -22.07 -24.40 -7.84
C ASP A 296 -21.16 -23.22 -7.48
N VAL A 297 -21.49 -22.50 -6.44
CA VAL A 297 -20.72 -21.33 -5.98
C VAL A 297 -20.31 -21.46 -4.54
N ARG A 298 -19.05 -21.11 -4.23
CA ARG A 298 -18.62 -20.89 -2.84
C ARG A 298 -19.02 -19.47 -2.44
N LEU A 299 -19.69 -19.32 -1.28
CA LEU A 299 -20.10 -18.03 -0.80
C LEU A 299 -19.15 -17.51 0.28
N VAL A 300 -18.71 -16.26 0.13
CA VAL A 300 -18.02 -15.44 1.14
C VAL A 300 -18.84 -14.17 1.31
N ALA A 301 -19.25 -13.84 2.52
CA ALA A 301 -20.01 -12.64 2.82
C ALA A 301 -19.25 -11.73 3.79
N ALA A 302 -19.42 -10.42 3.66
CA ALA A 302 -18.84 -9.45 4.58
C ALA A 302 -19.87 -8.42 5.03
N THR A 303 -19.73 -7.94 6.25
CA THR A 303 -20.59 -6.89 6.81
C THR A 303 -19.87 -6.10 7.92
N ASN A 304 -20.24 -4.84 8.05
CA ASN A 304 -19.90 -3.99 9.19
C ASN A 304 -21.04 -3.92 10.24
N LYS A 305 -22.21 -4.49 9.93
CA LYS A 305 -23.39 -4.51 10.82
C LYS A 305 -23.38 -5.72 11.73
N ASP A 306 -23.98 -5.58 12.91
CA ASP A 306 -24.37 -6.69 13.76
C ASP A 306 -25.65 -7.33 13.18
N LEU A 307 -25.47 -8.44 12.44
CA LEU A 307 -26.58 -9.13 11.78
C LEU A 307 -27.57 -9.70 12.81
N MET A 308 -27.12 -10.16 13.99
CA MET A 308 -28.00 -10.66 15.02
C MET A 308 -28.91 -9.55 15.57
N LYS A 309 -28.40 -8.34 15.71
CA LYS A 309 -29.21 -7.16 16.04
C LYS A 309 -30.21 -6.84 14.93
N SER A 310 -29.78 -6.90 13.66
CA SER A 310 -30.63 -6.68 12.49
C SER A 310 -31.76 -7.73 12.42
N VAL A 311 -31.52 -8.99 12.81
CA VAL A 311 -32.55 -10.03 12.94
C VAL A 311 -33.59 -9.63 13.98
N LYS A 312 -33.16 -9.20 15.17
CA LYS A 312 -34.07 -8.76 16.23
C LYS A 312 -34.95 -7.55 15.84
N GLU A 313 -34.40 -6.68 14.99
CA GLU A 313 -35.09 -5.50 14.47
C GLU A 313 -35.99 -5.82 13.26
N GLY A 314 -35.99 -7.06 12.76
CA GLY A 314 -36.78 -7.49 11.61
C GLY A 314 -36.23 -7.02 10.25
N ASN A 315 -34.98 -6.51 10.20
CA ASN A 315 -34.33 -6.04 9.00
C ASN A 315 -33.50 -7.13 8.28
N PHE A 316 -33.27 -8.27 8.95
CA PHE A 316 -32.54 -9.42 8.42
C PHE A 316 -33.25 -10.71 8.82
N ARG A 317 -33.31 -11.69 7.92
CA ARG A 317 -33.95 -12.97 8.19
C ARG A 317 -33.07 -13.86 9.04
N GLU A 318 -33.65 -14.50 10.04
CA GLU A 318 -32.95 -15.41 10.94
C GLU A 318 -32.44 -16.66 10.23
N ASP A 319 -33.23 -17.22 9.28
CA ASP A 319 -32.85 -18.39 8.50
C ASP A 319 -31.63 -18.13 7.60
N LEU A 320 -31.53 -16.98 6.96
CA LEU A 320 -30.39 -16.55 6.19
C LEU A 320 -29.17 -16.31 7.07
N TYR A 321 -29.35 -15.68 8.26
CA TYR A 321 -28.26 -15.47 9.19
C TYR A 321 -27.54 -16.79 9.54
N TYR A 322 -28.27 -17.83 9.96
CA TYR A 322 -27.65 -19.12 10.30
C TYR A 322 -27.02 -19.84 9.13
N ARG A 323 -27.38 -19.53 7.89
CA ARG A 323 -26.74 -20.06 6.69
C ARG A 323 -25.47 -19.31 6.29
N LEU A 324 -25.36 -18.03 6.66
CA LEU A 324 -24.17 -17.23 6.45
C LEU A 324 -23.15 -17.43 7.59
N ASP A 325 -23.61 -17.53 8.83
CA ASP A 325 -22.78 -17.66 10.03
C ASP A 325 -22.35 -19.10 10.30
N VAL A 326 -21.73 -19.75 9.30
CA VAL A 326 -21.13 -21.08 9.44
C VAL A 326 -19.70 -20.98 9.97
N ILE A 327 -18.90 -20.11 9.37
CA ILE A 327 -17.54 -19.80 9.84
C ILE A 327 -17.38 -18.29 9.83
N THR A 328 -17.22 -17.71 11.00
CA THR A 328 -17.03 -16.25 11.14
C THR A 328 -15.56 -15.89 11.31
N ILE A 329 -15.10 -14.91 10.53
CA ILE A 329 -13.77 -14.29 10.64
C ILE A 329 -13.96 -12.85 11.12
N PRO A 330 -13.69 -12.55 12.40
CA PRO A 330 -13.78 -11.19 12.92
C PRO A 330 -12.51 -10.41 12.54
N MET A 331 -12.65 -9.34 11.74
CA MET A 331 -11.56 -8.44 11.40
C MET A 331 -11.34 -7.41 12.51
N PRO A 332 -10.16 -7.38 13.14
CA PRO A 332 -9.88 -6.43 14.19
C PRO A 332 -9.84 -5.01 13.65
N ALA A 333 -10.37 -4.06 14.39
CA ALA A 333 -10.19 -2.64 14.11
C ALA A 333 -8.70 -2.25 14.24
N LEU A 334 -8.27 -1.23 13.49
CA LEU A 334 -6.85 -0.86 13.47
C LEU A 334 -6.32 -0.43 14.85
N ARG A 335 -7.15 0.24 15.66
CA ARG A 335 -6.84 0.60 17.06
C ARG A 335 -6.62 -0.62 17.97
N GLU A 336 -7.13 -1.79 17.62
CA GLU A 336 -6.95 -3.03 18.37
C GLU A 336 -5.70 -3.82 17.98
N ARG A 337 -5.03 -3.34 16.91
CA ARG A 337 -3.76 -3.85 16.39
C ARG A 337 -2.77 -2.72 16.13
N ALA A 338 -2.65 -1.80 17.07
CA ALA A 338 -1.80 -0.60 16.96
C ALA A 338 -0.32 -0.93 16.65
N GLU A 339 0.14 -2.12 17.02
CA GLU A 339 1.47 -2.64 16.67
C GLU A 339 1.68 -2.89 15.16
N ASP A 340 0.60 -2.97 14.37
CA ASP A 340 0.66 -3.10 12.91
C ASP A 340 0.74 -1.72 12.20
N ILE A 341 0.42 -0.61 12.90
CA ILE A 341 0.40 0.73 12.30
C ILE A 341 1.76 1.13 11.70
N PRO A 342 2.91 0.97 12.38
CA PRO A 342 4.20 1.29 11.78
C PRO A 342 4.45 0.51 10.51
N LEU A 343 4.13 -0.77 10.52
CA LEU A 343 4.33 -1.66 9.39
C LEU A 343 3.47 -1.26 8.18
N LEU A 344 2.18 -1.01 8.40
CA LEU A 344 1.26 -0.51 7.39
C LEU A 344 1.70 0.87 6.87
N THR A 345 2.19 1.75 7.75
CA THR A 345 2.70 3.08 7.39
C THR A 345 3.86 2.97 6.40
N TYR A 346 4.87 2.13 6.69
CA TYR A 346 6.01 1.95 5.79
C TYR A 346 5.62 1.26 4.48
N HIS A 347 4.69 0.32 4.52
CA HIS A 347 4.14 -0.31 3.32
C HIS A 347 3.47 0.72 2.39
N PHE A 348 2.60 1.58 2.93
CA PHE A 348 1.95 2.62 2.12
C PHE A 348 2.92 3.70 1.69
N LEU A 349 3.90 4.05 2.53
CA LEU A 349 4.96 4.99 2.18
C LEU A 349 5.74 4.52 0.94
N GLU A 350 6.18 3.26 0.92
CA GLU A 350 6.88 2.65 -0.21
C GLU A 350 5.99 2.61 -1.47
N LYS A 351 4.75 2.12 -1.33
CA LYS A 351 3.77 2.04 -2.41
C LYS A 351 3.54 3.38 -3.10
N TYR A 352 3.30 4.44 -2.33
CA TYR A 352 2.95 5.74 -2.89
C TYR A 352 4.16 6.56 -3.31
N SER A 353 5.32 6.41 -2.64
CA SER A 353 6.57 7.04 -3.07
C SER A 353 7.00 6.56 -4.44
N SER A 354 6.96 5.26 -4.66
CA SER A 354 7.26 4.64 -5.96
C SER A 354 6.28 5.13 -7.03
N ARG A 355 4.98 5.23 -6.72
CA ARG A 355 3.94 5.66 -7.67
C ARG A 355 4.10 7.13 -8.09
N VAL A 356 4.52 8.00 -7.17
CA VAL A 356 4.70 9.44 -7.41
C VAL A 356 6.10 9.75 -7.95
N GLY A 357 7.03 8.77 -7.94
CA GLY A 357 8.42 8.94 -8.37
C GLY A 357 9.23 9.81 -7.39
N LYS A 358 8.87 9.83 -6.10
CA LYS A 358 9.61 10.52 -5.05
C LYS A 358 10.51 9.53 -4.31
N ASN A 359 11.73 9.95 -3.97
CA ASN A 359 12.61 9.18 -3.10
C ASN A 359 12.32 9.49 -1.62
N LEU A 360 11.11 9.12 -1.17
CA LEU A 360 10.60 9.38 0.17
C LEU A 360 10.42 8.04 0.88
N ASN A 361 11.34 7.72 1.80
CA ASN A 361 11.41 6.41 2.45
C ASN A 361 11.45 6.48 3.98
N ARG A 362 11.28 7.67 4.54
CA ARG A 362 11.37 7.90 5.98
C ARG A 362 10.15 8.61 6.54
N ILE A 363 9.87 8.31 7.80
CA ILE A 363 8.90 9.04 8.63
C ILE A 363 9.57 9.37 9.96
N SER A 364 9.36 10.59 10.45
CA SER A 364 9.90 11.00 11.75
C SER A 364 9.24 10.23 12.90
N ILE A 365 9.97 10.05 13.99
CA ILE A 365 9.47 9.35 15.19
C ILE A 365 8.20 10.02 15.72
N ASP A 366 8.19 11.35 15.77
CA ASP A 366 7.03 12.13 16.24
C ASP A 366 5.80 11.90 15.36
N ALA A 367 5.98 11.87 14.03
CA ALA A 367 4.89 11.59 13.10
C ALA A 367 4.36 10.16 13.27
N LEU A 368 5.26 9.18 13.45
CA LEU A 368 4.87 7.79 13.67
C LEU A 368 4.10 7.60 14.98
N GLN A 369 4.51 8.29 16.05
CA GLN A 369 3.79 8.27 17.34
C GLN A 369 2.38 8.85 17.21
N VAL A 370 2.21 9.94 16.46
CA VAL A 370 0.87 10.50 16.18
C VAL A 370 0.00 9.48 15.48
N LEU A 371 0.55 8.79 14.46
CA LEU A 371 -0.19 7.74 13.75
C LEU A 371 -0.57 6.57 14.67
N GLN A 372 0.33 6.15 15.56
CA GLN A 372 0.07 5.04 16.49
C GLN A 372 -1.02 5.36 17.52
N ASN A 373 -1.10 6.60 17.97
CA ASN A 373 -2.05 7.05 18.99
C ASN A 373 -3.42 7.48 18.43
N HIS A 374 -3.58 7.55 17.13
CA HIS A 374 -4.83 7.96 16.51
C HIS A 374 -5.89 6.83 16.55
N ARG A 375 -7.18 7.19 16.67
CA ARG A 375 -8.30 6.23 16.84
C ARG A 375 -8.65 5.44 15.58
N TRP A 376 -8.31 5.94 14.41
CA TRP A 376 -8.54 5.29 13.11
C TRP A 376 -9.98 4.79 12.90
N ILE A 377 -10.96 5.69 12.92
CA ILE A 377 -12.38 5.35 12.69
C ILE A 377 -12.58 4.70 11.33
N GLY A 378 -11.88 5.17 10.29
CA GLY A 378 -11.85 4.60 8.95
C GLY A 378 -10.81 3.49 8.76
N ASN A 379 -10.17 3.03 9.86
CA ASN A 379 -9.24 1.90 9.89
C ASN A 379 -8.07 2.03 8.89
N VAL A 380 -7.74 0.94 8.18
CA VAL A 380 -6.61 0.88 7.24
C VAL A 380 -6.83 1.81 6.03
N ARG A 381 -8.08 1.95 5.57
CA ARG A 381 -8.40 2.86 4.46
C ARG A 381 -8.12 4.33 4.82
N GLU A 382 -8.40 4.72 6.05
CA GLU A 382 -8.08 6.07 6.55
C GLU A 382 -6.56 6.27 6.65
N LEU A 383 -5.83 5.29 7.22
CA LEU A 383 -4.36 5.33 7.29
C LEU A 383 -3.72 5.42 5.90
N GLU A 384 -4.18 4.61 4.96
CA GLU A 384 -3.72 4.62 3.57
C GLU A 384 -3.88 6.01 2.94
N ASN A 385 -5.07 6.61 3.05
CA ASN A 385 -5.36 7.95 2.52
C ASN A 385 -4.48 9.04 3.18
N VAL A 386 -4.22 8.92 4.48
CA VAL A 386 -3.35 9.86 5.22
C VAL A 386 -1.93 9.78 4.70
N ILE A 387 -1.39 8.57 4.53
CA ILE A 387 -0.02 8.39 4.03
C ILE A 387 0.09 8.82 2.55
N GLU A 388 -0.86 8.44 1.69
CA GLU A 388 -0.89 8.88 0.30
C GLU A 388 -0.84 10.41 0.20
N ARG A 389 -1.70 11.11 0.94
CA ARG A 389 -1.72 12.57 0.98
C ARG A 389 -0.39 13.14 1.48
N SER A 390 0.18 12.56 2.54
CA SER A 390 1.44 13.04 3.12
C SER A 390 2.59 12.87 2.14
N VAL A 391 2.65 11.75 1.39
CA VAL A 391 3.64 11.52 0.33
C VAL A 391 3.51 12.57 -0.78
N VAL A 392 2.28 12.86 -1.24
CA VAL A 392 2.05 13.85 -2.30
C VAL A 392 2.50 15.24 -1.86
N LEU A 393 2.18 15.66 -0.63
CA LEU A 393 2.42 17.02 -0.12
C LEU A 393 3.83 17.22 0.47
N CYS A 394 4.52 16.16 0.89
CA CYS A 394 5.87 16.24 1.42
C CYS A 394 6.86 16.73 0.35
N SER A 395 7.69 17.70 0.68
CA SER A 395 8.71 18.27 -0.23
C SER A 395 10.12 17.72 0.02
N GLY A 396 10.31 16.92 1.10
CA GLY A 396 11.58 16.32 1.49
C GLY A 396 11.63 14.81 1.23
N ASP A 397 12.61 14.15 1.84
CA ASP A 397 12.82 12.68 1.84
C ASP A 397 12.21 11.99 3.07
N THR A 398 11.64 12.76 4.01
CA THR A 398 11.11 12.31 5.29
C THR A 398 9.75 12.95 5.55
N ILE A 399 8.73 12.16 5.92
CA ILE A 399 7.45 12.67 6.40
C ILE A 399 7.61 13.13 7.85
N HIS A 400 7.34 14.40 8.07
CA HIS A 400 7.31 14.98 9.39
C HIS A 400 5.87 15.16 9.89
N ILE A 401 5.71 15.43 11.18
CA ILE A 401 4.41 15.62 11.82
C ILE A 401 3.53 16.65 11.11
N PHE A 402 4.13 17.69 10.51
CA PHE A 402 3.43 18.76 9.80
C PHE A 402 2.95 18.38 8.39
N ASP A 403 3.44 17.28 7.86
CA ASP A 403 2.97 16.72 6.60
C ASP A 403 1.72 15.86 6.79
N LEU A 404 1.38 15.51 8.06
CA LEU A 404 0.15 14.83 8.42
C LEU A 404 -1.05 15.79 8.42
N PRO A 405 -2.28 15.29 8.23
CA PRO A 405 -3.49 16.09 8.31
C PRO A 405 -3.62 16.79 9.67
N THR A 406 -3.90 18.09 9.66
CA THR A 406 -3.95 18.93 10.87
C THR A 406 -4.99 18.44 11.90
N LEU A 407 -6.04 17.74 11.45
CA LEU A 407 -7.08 17.15 12.32
C LEU A 407 -6.54 16.05 13.22
N MET A 408 -5.46 15.37 12.83
CA MET A 408 -4.82 14.30 13.62
C MET A 408 -3.95 14.86 14.75
N LEU A 409 -3.58 16.12 14.66
CA LEU A 409 -2.63 16.76 15.56
C LEU A 409 -3.28 17.23 16.88
N GLY A 410 -4.62 17.23 16.96
CA GLY A 410 -5.37 17.89 18.03
C GLY A 410 -5.07 17.40 19.45
N GLU A 411 -4.96 16.10 19.67
CA GLU A 411 -4.72 15.49 20.99
C GLU A 411 -3.23 15.20 21.26
N SER A 412 -2.46 14.90 20.22
CA SER A 412 -1.06 14.49 20.33
C SER A 412 -0.08 15.65 20.60
N PHE A 413 -0.55 16.89 20.44
CA PHE A 413 0.28 18.08 20.70
C PHE A 413 0.63 18.28 22.19
N TYR A 414 -0.14 17.71 23.12
CA TYR A 414 0.22 17.77 24.55
C TYR A 414 1.57 17.12 24.84
N LEU A 415 1.96 16.11 24.09
CA LEU A 415 3.23 15.40 24.27
C LEU A 415 4.42 16.20 23.70
N ILE A 416 4.18 17.09 22.73
CA ILE A 416 5.22 17.87 22.06
C ILE A 416 5.54 19.16 22.81
N GLU A 417 4.57 19.76 23.50
CA GLU A 417 4.77 20.98 24.31
C GLU A 417 5.69 20.75 25.53
N GLN A 418 5.83 19.51 26.01
CA GLN A 418 6.70 19.21 27.17
C GLN A 418 8.14 18.87 26.80
N SER A 419 8.44 18.63 25.53
CA SER A 419 9.78 18.28 25.10
C SER A 419 10.40 19.41 24.27
N ASP A 420 11.26 20.19 24.90
CA ASP A 420 12.26 21.06 24.29
C ASP A 420 11.79 22.41 23.71
N ASN A 421 12.04 23.49 24.44
CA ASN A 421 11.89 24.89 23.98
C ASN A 421 12.98 25.32 22.98
N ASP A 422 13.96 24.46 22.67
CA ASP A 422 15.06 24.80 21.77
C ASP A 422 14.70 24.52 20.31
N LEU A 423 14.16 25.53 19.65
CA LEU A 423 13.76 25.49 18.24
C LEU A 423 14.95 25.40 17.27
N THR A 424 16.17 25.65 17.73
CA THR A 424 17.37 25.63 16.88
C THR A 424 17.78 24.20 16.47
N LYS A 425 17.27 23.18 17.16
CA LYS A 425 17.46 21.76 16.84
C LYS A 425 16.69 21.30 15.60
N TYR A 426 15.76 22.13 15.12
CA TYR A 426 14.85 21.81 14.00
C TYR A 426 15.20 22.62 12.76
N SER A 427 14.82 22.12 11.59
CA SER A 427 14.89 22.92 10.37
C SER A 427 13.99 24.17 10.49
N TYR A 428 14.32 25.24 9.78
CA TYR A 428 13.51 26.48 9.80
C TYR A 428 12.02 26.23 9.54
N ARG A 429 11.69 25.33 8.61
CA ARG A 429 10.31 24.93 8.28
C ARG A 429 9.61 24.30 9.48
N GLU A 430 10.28 23.38 10.15
CA GLU A 430 9.76 22.69 11.34
C GLU A 430 9.64 23.64 12.53
N ALA A 431 10.67 24.42 12.79
CA ALA A 431 10.67 25.42 13.86
C ALA A 431 9.53 26.43 13.69
N LYS A 432 9.35 26.97 12.47
CA LYS A 432 8.26 27.88 12.14
C LYS A 432 6.88 27.23 12.34
N ALA A 433 6.70 26.00 11.91
CA ALA A 433 5.43 25.28 12.04
C ALA A 433 5.11 25.00 13.53
N ARG A 434 6.09 24.55 14.32
CA ARG A 434 5.97 24.36 15.79
C ARG A 434 5.58 25.68 16.49
N SER A 435 6.27 26.76 16.18
CA SER A 435 5.97 28.10 16.73
C SER A 435 4.56 28.56 16.41
N LEU A 436 4.12 28.37 15.15
CA LEU A 436 2.78 28.78 14.71
C LEU A 436 1.68 28.00 15.45
N ILE A 437 1.89 26.73 15.69
CA ILE A 437 0.92 25.87 16.39
C ILE A 437 0.88 26.23 17.88
N SER A 438 2.03 26.36 18.54
CA SER A 438 2.13 26.77 19.93
C SER A 438 1.46 28.12 20.14
N PHE A 439 1.77 29.10 19.26
CA PHE A 439 1.13 30.41 19.29
C PHE A 439 -0.40 30.31 19.18
N ASN A 440 -0.92 29.66 18.15
CA ASN A 440 -2.38 29.59 17.95
C ASN A 440 -3.09 28.90 19.12
N ARG A 441 -2.51 27.84 19.67
CA ARG A 441 -3.06 27.13 20.82
C ARG A 441 -3.10 27.98 22.06
N SER A 442 -1.98 28.61 22.41
CA SER A 442 -1.88 29.51 23.55
C SER A 442 -2.84 30.69 23.39
N TYR A 443 -2.94 31.23 22.19
CA TYR A 443 -3.83 32.36 21.88
C TYR A 443 -5.31 31.95 22.08
N ILE A 444 -5.75 30.85 21.50
CA ILE A 444 -7.14 30.35 21.62
C ILE A 444 -7.45 30.01 23.08
N ARG A 445 -6.54 29.32 23.79
CA ARG A 445 -6.71 28.94 25.20
C ARG A 445 -6.84 30.15 26.09
N ASN A 446 -6.02 31.18 25.88
CA ASN A 446 -6.06 32.42 26.65
C ASN A 446 -7.36 33.21 26.40
N LEU A 447 -7.82 33.28 25.14
CA LEU A 447 -9.12 33.93 24.84
C LEU A 447 -10.29 33.17 25.48
N LEU A 448 -10.31 31.83 25.42
CA LEU A 448 -11.35 31.02 26.06
C LEU A 448 -11.30 31.17 27.60
N LYS A 449 -10.12 31.23 28.22
CA LYS A 449 -9.99 31.50 29.65
C LYS A 449 -10.56 32.89 30.01
N GLN A 450 -10.21 33.93 29.25
CA GLN A 450 -10.71 35.28 29.47
C GLN A 450 -12.22 35.46 29.26
N THR A 451 -12.84 34.52 28.52
CA THR A 451 -14.29 34.55 28.22
C THR A 451 -15.05 33.41 28.93
N SER A 452 -14.41 32.76 29.93
CA SER A 452 -15.00 31.68 30.73
C SER A 452 -15.61 30.57 29.81
N GLY A 453 -14.93 30.25 28.73
CA GLY A 453 -15.39 29.24 27.76
C GLY A 453 -16.43 29.72 26.74
N ASN A 454 -16.81 30.98 26.76
CA ASN A 454 -17.79 31.53 25.80
C ASN A 454 -17.17 31.72 24.41
N ILE A 455 -17.48 30.80 23.51
CA ILE A 455 -16.91 30.74 22.14
C ILE A 455 -17.30 32.00 21.32
N SER A 456 -18.51 32.54 21.49
CA SER A 456 -18.95 33.71 20.73
C SER A 456 -18.16 34.96 21.14
N MET A 457 -18.02 35.20 22.44
CA MET A 457 -17.20 36.32 22.96
C MET A 457 -15.71 36.17 22.62
N ALA A 458 -15.18 34.94 22.63
CA ALA A 458 -13.82 34.65 22.24
C ALA A 458 -13.57 34.92 20.74
N ALA A 459 -14.52 34.57 19.88
CA ALA A 459 -14.48 34.84 18.45
C ALA A 459 -14.50 36.36 18.18
N ASP A 460 -15.42 37.10 18.81
CA ASP A 460 -15.49 38.55 18.67
C ASP A 460 -14.20 39.24 19.09
N ARG A 461 -13.58 38.81 20.21
CA ARG A 461 -12.28 39.32 20.65
C ARG A 461 -11.12 38.96 19.70
N ALA A 462 -11.23 37.84 19.02
CA ALA A 462 -10.26 37.42 18.01
C ALA A 462 -10.45 38.13 16.66
N GLY A 463 -11.52 38.92 16.49
CA GLY A 463 -11.88 39.53 15.20
C GLY A 463 -12.32 38.51 14.15
N LEU A 464 -12.85 37.34 14.59
CA LEU A 464 -13.26 36.24 13.75
C LEU A 464 -14.76 35.95 13.93
N ASP A 465 -15.40 35.46 12.87
CA ASP A 465 -16.75 34.89 13.03
C ASP A 465 -16.74 33.61 13.87
N ARG A 466 -17.86 33.36 14.56
CA ARG A 466 -18.01 32.19 15.46
C ARG A 466 -17.72 30.85 14.77
N SER A 467 -18.08 30.71 13.48
CA SER A 467 -17.87 29.49 12.71
C SER A 467 -16.38 29.24 12.45
N ASN A 468 -15.64 30.27 12.04
CA ASN A 468 -14.21 30.19 11.82
C ASN A 468 -13.43 29.97 13.12
N PHE A 469 -13.85 30.61 14.22
CA PHE A 469 -13.23 30.38 15.51
C PHE A 469 -13.46 28.94 16.03
N LYS A 470 -14.68 28.37 15.84
CA LYS A 470 -14.95 26.96 16.11
C LYS A 470 -14.06 26.03 15.28
N LYS A 471 -13.82 26.34 14.00
CA LYS A 471 -12.88 25.59 13.16
C LYS A 471 -11.46 25.65 13.70
N LEU A 472 -11.02 26.81 14.19
CA LEU A 472 -9.69 26.96 14.83
C LEU A 472 -9.59 26.16 16.13
N ILE A 473 -10.59 26.23 17.01
CA ILE A 473 -10.66 25.42 18.23
C ILE A 473 -10.47 23.92 17.89
N LYS A 474 -11.26 23.42 16.92
CA LYS A 474 -11.17 22.04 16.46
C LYS A 474 -9.81 21.73 15.79
N LYS A 475 -9.31 22.65 14.97
CA LYS A 475 -8.04 22.51 14.24
C LYS A 475 -6.84 22.39 15.18
N TYR A 476 -6.83 23.15 16.28
CA TYR A 476 -5.71 23.18 17.23
C TYR A 476 -5.97 22.38 18.50
N GLY A 477 -7.06 21.57 18.56
CA GLY A 477 -7.35 20.65 19.66
C GLY A 477 -7.48 21.30 21.03
N VAL A 478 -8.18 22.45 21.11
CA VAL A 478 -8.43 23.12 22.38
C VAL A 478 -9.84 22.71 22.86
N ASP A 479 -9.94 22.16 24.08
CA ASP A 479 -11.26 21.87 24.66
C ASP A 479 -11.79 23.09 25.41
N ALA A 480 -12.87 23.67 24.89
CA ALA A 480 -13.53 24.81 25.50
C ALA A 480 -14.28 24.43 26.79
N ARG A 481 -14.62 23.13 26.99
CA ARG A 481 -15.35 22.66 28.18
C ARG A 481 -14.43 22.50 29.39
N GLU A 482 -13.20 22.04 29.21
CA GLU A 482 -12.20 21.96 30.29
C GLU A 482 -11.83 23.34 30.84
N ILE A 483 -11.94 24.38 30.00
CA ILE A 483 -11.60 25.77 30.38
C ILE A 483 -12.78 26.45 31.09
N ALA A 484 -14.01 25.99 30.86
CA ALA A 484 -15.22 26.54 31.49
C ALA A 484 -15.48 26.00 32.91
N SER A 485 -14.83 24.90 33.31
CA SER A 485 -14.94 24.37 34.67
C SER A 485 -13.94 25.03 35.59
N PRO A 486 -14.34 25.72 36.68
CA PRO A 486 -13.39 26.15 37.67
C PRO A 486 -12.75 24.93 38.32
N SER A 487 -11.41 24.81 38.23
CA SER A 487 -10.65 23.83 39.00
C SER A 487 -11.04 23.89 40.47
N ALA A 488 -11.56 22.79 40.99
CA ALA A 488 -11.74 22.54 42.42
C ALA A 488 -10.39 22.32 43.10
N GLU A 489 -9.65 23.41 43.25
CA GLU A 489 -8.48 23.50 44.12
C GLU A 489 -8.54 24.83 44.82
N TRP A 490 -9.15 24.85 46.00
CA TRP A 490 -8.86 25.72 47.16
C TRP A 490 -9.86 25.48 48.27
N SER A 491 -9.63 24.42 49.06
CA SER A 491 -10.13 24.36 50.43
C SER A 491 -9.33 23.35 51.26
N LEU A 492 -8.10 23.72 51.55
CA LEU A 492 -7.38 23.21 52.70
C LEU A 492 -6.68 24.38 53.39
N HIS A 493 -7.44 25.07 54.20
CA HIS A 493 -6.87 25.78 55.32
C HIS A 493 -7.36 25.12 56.61
N PRO A 494 -6.45 24.56 57.44
CA PRO A 494 -6.72 24.26 58.84
C PRO A 494 -6.36 25.47 59.64
N GLY A 495 -7.32 26.11 60.20
CA GLY A 495 -7.11 27.22 61.18
C GLY A 495 -8.29 27.23 62.11
N GLY A 496 -8.08 26.81 63.20
CA GLY A 496 -7.53 27.33 64.37
C GLY A 496 -8.57 27.55 65.43
N SER A 497 -8.43 26.82 66.49
CA SER A 497 -8.80 27.05 67.91
C SER A 497 -9.66 28.30 68.21
N LYS A 498 -10.81 28.11 68.72
CA LYS A 498 -11.22 28.38 70.10
C LYS A 498 -12.56 27.69 70.40
#